data_e27c32f3a9b5b7fdd6b69203586f184f
#
_entry.id   e27c32f3a9b5b7fdd6b69203586f184f
#
_cell.length_a   1.000
_cell.length_b   1.000
_cell.length_c   1.000
_cell.angle_alpha   90.00
_cell.angle_beta   90.00
_cell.angle_gamma   90.00
#
_symmetry.space_group_name_H-M   'P 1'
#
loop_
_entity.id
_entity.type
_entity.pdbx_description
1 polymer ?
#
loop_
_entity_poly.entity_id
_entity_poly.type
_entity_poly.pdbx_seq_one_letter_code
_entity_poly.pdbx_strand_id
1 'polypeptide(L)'
;NRRDGEFREFSQEEKRQYREEKRSEYMRRPRRNSDGTMSFPSQNPYTDRRPDEPKMPKGMEWSMLSKDERERLRGLSKEHAENIGLHILAAFALEESDPELALEHAKWVARQASRIDFARETLAFVAYRQGDYKLALREFRTAYRMNGFLDYLPFIADCERGVGEPKKAVELALSDEGKQLHGAPKVEMFLVYAGALGDLEMWDKAIEVVHTVSRSQGLPGEYRMRAVQARSEERRVGK
;
A
#
# COMPACT_ATOMS: atom_id res chain seq x y z
N ASN A 1 -57.87 20.00 -29.94
CA ASN A 1 -57.05 18.97 -30.59
C ASN A 1 -56.22 18.28 -29.56
N ARG A 2 -56.73 17.20 -28.97
CA ARG A 2 -55.98 16.26 -28.14
C ARG A 2 -55.21 15.36 -29.11
N ARG A 3 -53.90 15.34 -29.03
CA ARG A 3 -53.07 14.34 -29.70
C ARG A 3 -53.11 13.08 -28.84
N ASP A 4 -53.80 12.08 -29.33
CA ASP A 4 -53.75 10.71 -28.80
C ASP A 4 -52.33 10.17 -29.12
N GLY A 5 -51.43 10.27 -28.15
CA GLY A 5 -50.16 9.60 -28.19
C GLY A 5 -50.38 8.19 -27.65
N GLU A 6 -50.35 7.19 -28.50
CA GLU A 6 -50.29 5.79 -28.08
C GLU A 6 -49.11 5.60 -27.13
N PHE A 7 -49.41 5.33 -25.87
CA PHE A 7 -48.40 4.92 -24.89
C PHE A 7 -47.94 3.49 -25.25
N ARG A 8 -46.82 3.40 -25.97
CA ARG A 8 -46.20 2.11 -26.24
C ARG A 8 -45.60 1.56 -24.94
N GLU A 9 -46.16 0.45 -24.43
CA GLU A 9 -45.55 -0.28 -23.34
C GLU A 9 -44.29 -0.97 -23.84
N PHE A 10 -43.14 -0.63 -23.21
CA PHE A 10 -41.87 -1.29 -23.48
C PHE A 10 -41.89 -2.72 -22.94
N SER A 11 -41.44 -3.67 -23.76
CA SER A 11 -41.24 -5.06 -23.34
C SER A 11 -40.24 -5.16 -22.19
N GLN A 12 -40.23 -6.28 -21.49
CA GLN A 12 -39.26 -6.54 -20.42
C GLN A 12 -37.79 -6.49 -20.93
N GLU A 13 -37.61 -6.92 -22.17
CA GLU A 13 -36.31 -6.96 -22.85
C GLU A 13 -35.84 -5.55 -23.24
N GLU A 14 -36.71 -4.71 -23.77
CA GLU A 14 -36.42 -3.29 -24.06
C GLU A 14 -36.13 -2.51 -22.78
N LYS A 15 -36.84 -2.78 -21.68
CA LYS A 15 -36.53 -2.18 -20.35
C LYS A 15 -35.19 -2.64 -19.79
N ARG A 16 -34.81 -3.88 -20.07
CA ARG A 16 -33.50 -4.40 -19.67
C ARG A 16 -32.38 -3.77 -20.49
N GLN A 17 -32.51 -3.72 -21.82
CA GLN A 17 -31.54 -3.09 -22.74
C GLN A 17 -31.36 -1.60 -22.41
N TYR A 18 -32.47 -0.86 -22.21
CA TYR A 18 -32.40 0.54 -21.80
C TYR A 18 -31.68 0.74 -20.48
N ARG A 19 -31.89 -0.14 -19.47
CA ARG A 19 -31.18 -0.07 -18.21
C ARG A 19 -29.70 -0.38 -18.37
N GLU A 20 -29.35 -1.34 -19.19
CA GLU A 20 -27.95 -1.68 -19.50
C GLU A 20 -27.23 -0.55 -20.25
N GLU A 21 -27.92 0.06 -21.24
CA GLU A 21 -27.38 1.20 -21.97
C GLU A 21 -27.20 2.42 -21.07
N LYS A 22 -28.17 2.77 -20.23
CA LYS A 22 -28.05 3.85 -19.24
C LYS A 22 -26.98 3.59 -18.21
N ARG A 23 -26.82 2.34 -17.77
CA ARG A 23 -25.74 1.94 -16.86
C ARG A 23 -24.38 2.09 -17.55
N SER A 24 -24.26 1.64 -18.80
CA SER A 24 -23.05 1.78 -19.60
C SER A 24 -22.69 3.26 -19.82
N GLU A 25 -23.63 4.09 -20.18
CA GLU A 25 -23.47 5.54 -20.33
C GLU A 25 -23.02 6.18 -19.01
N TYR A 26 -23.67 5.83 -17.88
CA TYR A 26 -23.31 6.31 -16.56
C TYR A 26 -21.89 5.88 -16.15
N MET A 27 -21.49 4.66 -16.47
CA MET A 27 -20.16 4.12 -16.18
C MET A 27 -19.06 4.74 -17.06
N ARG A 28 -19.39 5.34 -18.19
CA ARG A 28 -18.44 6.03 -19.07
C ARG A 28 -18.27 7.51 -18.74
N ARG A 29 -19.20 8.12 -17.99
CA ARG A 29 -19.14 9.55 -17.67
C ARG A 29 -18.12 9.85 -16.60
N PRO A 30 -17.22 10.81 -16.83
CA PRO A 30 -16.32 11.30 -15.79
C PRO A 30 -17.12 11.98 -14.67
N ARG A 31 -16.66 11.82 -13.44
CA ARG A 31 -17.22 12.47 -12.25
C ARG A 31 -16.22 13.49 -11.72
N ARG A 32 -16.70 14.69 -11.43
CA ARG A 32 -15.90 15.69 -10.76
C ARG A 32 -15.90 15.43 -9.26
N ASN A 33 -14.71 15.28 -8.69
CA ASN A 33 -14.51 15.10 -7.26
C ASN A 33 -14.59 16.45 -6.53
N SER A 34 -14.73 16.41 -5.20
CA SER A 34 -14.77 17.60 -4.36
C SER A 34 -13.50 18.44 -4.39
N ASP A 35 -12.37 17.85 -4.76
CA ASP A 35 -11.06 18.49 -4.93
C ASP A 35 -10.83 19.06 -6.34
N GLY A 36 -11.85 19.01 -7.21
CA GLY A 36 -11.79 19.49 -8.58
C GLY A 36 -11.20 18.51 -9.60
N THR A 37 -10.67 17.37 -9.17
CA THR A 37 -10.17 16.32 -10.05
C THR A 37 -11.32 15.55 -10.72
N MET A 38 -11.00 14.89 -11.84
CA MET A 38 -11.97 14.05 -12.55
C MET A 38 -11.69 12.59 -12.24
N SER A 39 -12.70 11.86 -11.80
CA SER A 39 -12.66 10.40 -11.68
C SER A 39 -13.58 9.76 -12.70
N PHE A 40 -13.21 8.57 -13.14
CA PHE A 40 -14.00 7.74 -14.03
C PHE A 40 -14.50 6.51 -13.27
N PRO A 41 -15.72 6.01 -13.55
CA PRO A 41 -16.16 4.75 -12.98
C PRO A 41 -15.21 3.62 -13.36
N SER A 42 -14.96 2.72 -12.43
CA SER A 42 -14.12 1.55 -12.69
C SER A 42 -14.76 0.59 -13.67
N GLN A 43 -13.95 0.08 -14.56
CA GLN A 43 -14.31 -0.93 -15.55
C GLN A 43 -13.27 -2.05 -15.52
N ASN A 44 -13.49 -3.10 -16.28
CA ASN A 44 -12.52 -4.19 -16.40
C ASN A 44 -11.25 -3.68 -17.10
N PRO A 45 -10.08 -3.70 -16.43
CA PRO A 45 -8.84 -3.11 -16.97
C PRO A 45 -8.28 -3.85 -18.20
N TYR A 46 -8.75 -5.06 -18.47
CA TYR A 46 -8.37 -5.83 -19.67
C TYR A 46 -9.18 -5.45 -20.91
N THR A 47 -10.44 -5.05 -20.74
CA THR A 47 -11.36 -4.80 -21.87
C THR A 47 -11.68 -3.34 -22.10
N ASP A 48 -11.62 -2.52 -21.07
CA ASP A 48 -12.09 -1.13 -21.11
C ASP A 48 -11.19 -0.23 -20.22
N ARG A 49 -9.90 -0.21 -20.56
CA ARG A 49 -8.89 0.59 -19.87
C ARG A 49 -9.08 2.07 -20.14
N ARG A 50 -8.94 2.87 -19.11
CA ARG A 50 -8.94 4.33 -19.21
C ARG A 50 -7.63 4.86 -19.80
N PRO A 51 -7.63 6.09 -20.38
CA PRO A 51 -6.43 6.67 -20.97
C PRO A 51 -5.23 6.77 -20.03
N ASP A 52 -5.47 7.09 -18.75
CA ASP A 52 -4.46 7.27 -17.70
C ASP A 52 -4.26 6.04 -16.80
N GLU A 53 -4.97 4.95 -17.08
CA GLU A 53 -4.88 3.69 -16.35
C GLU A 53 -3.67 2.89 -16.85
N PRO A 54 -2.77 2.42 -15.95
CA PRO A 54 -1.63 1.60 -16.35
C PRO A 54 -2.07 0.31 -17.05
N LYS A 55 -1.27 -0.13 -18.00
CA LYS A 55 -1.57 -1.36 -18.75
C LYS A 55 -1.48 -2.57 -17.83
N MET A 56 -2.59 -3.28 -17.67
CA MET A 56 -2.66 -4.48 -16.86
C MET A 56 -1.81 -5.63 -17.44
N PRO A 57 -0.87 -6.20 -16.68
CA PRO A 57 -0.16 -7.41 -17.09
C PRO A 57 -1.12 -8.59 -17.16
N LYS A 58 -0.79 -9.58 -18.03
CA LYS A 58 -1.61 -10.79 -18.16
C LYS A 58 -1.55 -11.64 -16.89
N GLY A 59 -2.62 -12.34 -16.59
CA GLY A 59 -2.66 -13.33 -15.53
C GLY A 59 -3.00 -12.81 -14.15
N MET A 60 -3.34 -11.53 -13.99
CA MET A 60 -3.85 -11.01 -12.72
C MET A 60 -5.32 -11.40 -12.55
N GLU A 61 -5.65 -12.07 -11.46
CA GLU A 61 -6.99 -12.52 -11.13
C GLU A 61 -7.38 -12.13 -9.72
N TRP A 62 -8.62 -11.69 -9.54
CA TRP A 62 -9.18 -11.34 -8.23
C TRP A 62 -9.02 -12.44 -7.18
N SER A 63 -9.07 -13.70 -7.62
CA SER A 63 -8.90 -14.88 -6.77
C SER A 63 -7.52 -14.98 -6.10
N MET A 64 -6.49 -14.31 -6.64
CA MET A 64 -5.14 -14.28 -6.09
C MET A 64 -5.02 -13.45 -4.81
N LEU A 65 -5.94 -12.51 -4.59
CA LEU A 65 -6.02 -11.81 -3.31
C LEU A 65 -6.55 -12.76 -2.22
N SER A 66 -5.93 -12.71 -1.05
CA SER A 66 -6.41 -13.39 0.14
C SER A 66 -7.81 -12.91 0.56
N LYS A 67 -8.47 -13.66 1.42
CA LYS A 67 -9.78 -13.26 1.95
C LYS A 67 -9.70 -11.92 2.70
N ASP A 68 -8.66 -11.73 3.49
CA ASP A 68 -8.48 -10.52 4.30
C ASP A 68 -8.20 -9.30 3.42
N GLU A 69 -7.37 -9.43 2.39
CA GLU A 69 -7.12 -8.37 1.41
C GLU A 69 -8.40 -7.96 0.66
N ARG A 70 -9.21 -8.94 0.24
CA ARG A 70 -10.51 -8.68 -0.40
C ARG A 70 -11.49 -7.98 0.56
N GLU A 71 -11.49 -8.38 1.84
CA GLU A 71 -12.33 -7.74 2.85
C GLU A 71 -11.96 -6.27 3.07
N ARG A 72 -10.68 -5.91 3.00
CA ARG A 72 -10.21 -4.52 3.09
C ARG A 72 -10.70 -3.64 1.92
N LEU A 73 -11.09 -4.24 0.79
CA LEU A 73 -11.66 -3.56 -0.37
C LEU A 73 -13.20 -3.49 -0.36
N ARG A 74 -13.87 -4.08 0.65
CA ARG A 74 -15.32 -4.20 0.74
C ARG A 74 -16.06 -2.85 0.73
N GLY A 75 -15.40 -1.76 1.13
CA GLY A 75 -15.97 -0.41 1.07
C GLY A 75 -16.18 0.15 -0.33
N LEU A 76 -15.69 -0.53 -1.37
CA LEU A 76 -15.83 -0.16 -2.77
C LEU A 76 -16.97 -0.94 -3.42
N SER A 77 -17.52 -0.42 -4.55
CA SER A 77 -18.42 -1.22 -5.39
C SER A 77 -17.66 -2.45 -5.94
N LYS A 78 -18.38 -3.52 -6.27
CA LYS A 78 -17.78 -4.78 -6.73
C LYS A 78 -16.78 -4.56 -7.87
N GLU A 79 -17.22 -3.88 -8.94
CA GLU A 79 -16.40 -3.61 -10.11
C GLU A 79 -15.17 -2.74 -9.77
N HIS A 80 -15.33 -1.80 -8.83
CA HIS A 80 -14.24 -0.95 -8.38
C HIS A 80 -13.24 -1.73 -7.51
N ALA A 81 -13.73 -2.56 -6.61
CA ALA A 81 -12.90 -3.43 -5.78
C ALA A 81 -12.06 -4.39 -6.63
N GLU A 82 -12.67 -5.03 -7.64
CA GLU A 82 -11.99 -5.92 -8.57
C GLU A 82 -10.89 -5.18 -9.38
N ASN A 83 -11.21 -4.01 -9.95
CA ASN A 83 -10.24 -3.20 -10.67
C ASN A 83 -9.05 -2.81 -9.76
N ILE A 84 -9.32 -2.26 -8.58
CA ILE A 84 -8.28 -1.87 -7.61
C ILE A 84 -7.46 -3.08 -7.18
N GLY A 85 -8.09 -4.20 -6.88
CA GLY A 85 -7.42 -5.44 -6.48
C GLY A 85 -6.46 -5.97 -7.55
N LEU A 86 -6.86 -5.94 -8.82
CA LEU A 86 -6.00 -6.33 -9.94
C LEU A 86 -4.77 -5.41 -10.06
N HIS A 87 -4.96 -4.10 -9.88
CA HIS A 87 -3.84 -3.15 -9.89
C HIS A 87 -2.92 -3.30 -8.67
N ILE A 88 -3.43 -3.67 -7.50
CA ILE A 88 -2.61 -4.01 -6.33
C ILE A 88 -1.73 -5.22 -6.63
N LEU A 89 -2.31 -6.29 -7.17
CA LEU A 89 -1.56 -7.49 -7.58
C LEU A 89 -0.48 -7.14 -8.62
N ALA A 90 -0.82 -6.33 -9.62
CA ALA A 90 0.12 -5.90 -10.65
C ALA A 90 1.27 -5.07 -10.05
N ALA A 91 0.98 -4.18 -9.10
CA ALA A 91 2.00 -3.38 -8.44
C ALA A 91 3.05 -4.26 -7.75
N PHE A 92 2.64 -5.29 -7.02
CA PHE A 92 3.58 -6.20 -6.37
C PHE A 92 4.25 -7.19 -7.33
N ALA A 93 3.54 -7.69 -8.33
CA ALA A 93 4.09 -8.65 -9.29
C ALA A 93 5.18 -8.04 -10.20
N LEU A 94 5.13 -6.75 -10.45
CA LEU A 94 6.05 -6.03 -11.35
C LEU A 94 7.28 -5.45 -10.62
N GLU A 95 7.36 -5.50 -9.29
CA GLU A 95 8.42 -4.83 -8.51
C GLU A 95 9.83 -5.16 -8.99
N GLU A 96 10.10 -6.41 -9.36
CA GLU A 96 11.41 -6.84 -9.82
C GLU A 96 11.61 -6.67 -11.33
N SER A 97 10.55 -6.88 -12.12
CA SER A 97 10.64 -6.93 -13.59
C SER A 97 10.45 -5.56 -14.26
N ASP A 98 9.60 -4.71 -13.70
CA ASP A 98 9.31 -3.37 -14.19
C ASP A 98 8.93 -2.44 -13.01
N PRO A 99 9.93 -1.95 -12.25
CA PRO A 99 9.68 -1.12 -11.06
C PRO A 99 8.94 0.19 -11.37
N GLU A 100 9.15 0.78 -12.55
CA GLU A 100 8.45 2.00 -12.95
C GLU A 100 6.95 1.75 -13.12
N LEU A 101 6.60 0.69 -13.86
CA LEU A 101 5.20 0.30 -14.06
C LEU A 101 4.57 -0.16 -12.74
N ALA A 102 5.30 -0.86 -11.86
CA ALA A 102 4.85 -1.20 -10.51
C ALA A 102 4.43 0.05 -9.72
N LEU A 103 5.24 1.10 -9.76
CA LEU A 103 4.95 2.37 -9.09
C LEU A 103 3.77 3.10 -9.73
N GLU A 104 3.60 3.03 -11.05
CA GLU A 104 2.43 3.59 -11.73
C GLU A 104 1.14 2.91 -11.27
N HIS A 105 1.12 1.57 -11.19
CA HIS A 105 -0.01 0.81 -10.66
C HIS A 105 -0.32 1.21 -9.20
N ALA A 106 0.70 1.27 -8.35
CA ALA A 106 0.52 1.67 -6.95
C ALA A 106 -0.02 3.11 -6.80
N LYS A 107 0.49 4.05 -7.59
CA LYS A 107 -0.02 5.44 -7.64
C LYS A 107 -1.46 5.50 -8.15
N TRP A 108 -1.79 4.70 -9.16
CA TRP A 108 -3.16 4.58 -9.66
C TRP A 108 -4.11 4.13 -8.55
N VAL A 109 -3.78 3.03 -7.87
CA VAL A 109 -4.55 2.49 -6.75
C VAL A 109 -4.77 3.56 -5.67
N ALA A 110 -3.72 4.24 -5.23
CA ALA A 110 -3.81 5.27 -4.20
C ALA A 110 -4.67 6.49 -4.61
N ARG A 111 -4.72 6.82 -5.91
CA ARG A 111 -5.59 7.89 -6.43
C ARG A 111 -7.04 7.45 -6.50
N GLN A 112 -7.30 6.25 -7.02
CA GLN A 112 -8.66 5.75 -7.27
C GLN A 112 -9.37 5.30 -6.00
N ALA A 113 -8.63 4.81 -5.01
CA ALA A 113 -9.13 4.31 -3.73
C ALA A 113 -8.50 5.04 -2.53
N SER A 114 -8.44 6.37 -2.59
CA SER A 114 -7.70 7.21 -1.63
C SER A 114 -8.15 7.08 -0.17
N ARG A 115 -9.36 6.56 0.07
CA ARG A 115 -9.95 6.33 1.40
C ARG A 115 -9.83 4.87 1.88
N ILE A 116 -9.11 4.04 1.14
CA ILE A 116 -8.84 2.65 1.50
C ILE A 116 -7.40 2.55 2.00
N ASP A 117 -7.22 2.06 3.20
CA ASP A 117 -5.92 1.89 3.84
C ASP A 117 -5.00 0.96 3.04
N PHE A 118 -5.53 -0.13 2.50
CA PHE A 118 -4.79 -1.07 1.65
C PHE A 118 -4.23 -0.42 0.38
N ALA A 119 -4.94 0.56 -0.20
CA ALA A 119 -4.45 1.33 -1.33
C ALA A 119 -3.23 2.20 -0.96
N ARG A 120 -3.26 2.80 0.23
CA ARG A 120 -2.14 3.58 0.78
C ARG A 120 -0.96 2.70 1.14
N GLU A 121 -1.21 1.57 1.78
CA GLU A 121 -0.23 0.55 2.11
C GLU A 121 0.50 0.04 0.87
N THR A 122 -0.24 -0.27 -0.20
CA THR A 122 0.35 -0.72 -1.48
C THR A 122 1.36 0.29 -2.02
N LEU A 123 1.00 1.58 -2.09
CA LEU A 123 1.91 2.61 -2.57
C LEU A 123 3.10 2.80 -1.62
N ALA A 124 2.86 2.69 -0.30
CA ALA A 124 3.93 2.79 0.69
C ALA A 124 4.99 1.71 0.51
N PHE A 125 4.58 0.44 0.39
CA PHE A 125 5.52 -0.67 0.21
C PHE A 125 6.28 -0.61 -1.11
N VAL A 126 5.61 -0.31 -2.21
CA VAL A 126 6.28 -0.19 -3.52
C VAL A 126 7.30 0.95 -3.50
N ALA A 127 6.94 2.12 -2.96
CA ALA A 127 7.86 3.24 -2.82
C ALA A 127 9.04 2.92 -1.89
N TYR A 128 8.77 2.26 -0.76
CA TYR A 128 9.79 1.85 0.19
C TYR A 128 10.86 0.93 -0.42
N ARG A 129 10.42 -0.11 -1.15
CA ARG A 129 11.34 -1.05 -1.81
C ARG A 129 12.15 -0.41 -2.94
N GLN A 130 11.63 0.66 -3.53
CA GLN A 130 12.35 1.45 -4.53
C GLN A 130 13.25 2.55 -3.91
N GLY A 131 13.28 2.68 -2.58
CA GLY A 131 14.08 3.67 -1.87
C GLY A 131 13.51 5.08 -1.89
N ASP A 132 12.27 5.28 -2.38
CA ASP A 132 11.58 6.57 -2.26
C ASP A 132 10.98 6.70 -0.84
N TYR A 133 11.88 6.87 0.13
CA TYR A 133 11.53 6.93 1.55
C TYR A 133 10.60 8.11 1.87
N LYS A 134 10.69 9.21 1.12
CA LYS A 134 9.83 10.37 1.31
C LYS A 134 8.37 10.05 0.95
N LEU A 135 8.16 9.41 -0.18
CA LEU A 135 6.84 8.95 -0.62
C LEU A 135 6.33 7.85 0.31
N ALA A 136 7.15 6.85 0.59
CA ALA A 136 6.80 5.73 1.49
C ALA A 136 6.37 6.23 2.87
N LEU A 137 7.13 7.14 3.48
CA LEU A 137 6.84 7.73 4.79
C LEU A 137 5.47 8.41 4.82
N ARG A 138 5.15 9.18 3.79
CA ARG A 138 3.86 9.87 3.66
C ARG A 138 2.70 8.88 3.61
N GLU A 139 2.84 7.84 2.82
CA GLU A 139 1.77 6.85 2.59
C GLU A 139 1.63 5.89 3.78
N PHE A 140 2.73 5.42 4.40
CA PHE A 140 2.67 4.64 5.65
C PHE A 140 2.00 5.41 6.79
N ARG A 141 2.37 6.67 6.99
CA ARG A 141 1.72 7.51 7.99
C ARG A 141 0.23 7.71 7.72
N THR A 142 -0.15 7.80 6.44
CA THR A 142 -1.56 7.90 6.06
C THR A 142 -2.30 6.59 6.33
N ALA A 143 -1.76 5.44 5.95
CA ALA A 143 -2.33 4.13 6.24
C ALA A 143 -2.46 3.91 7.76
N TYR A 144 -1.42 4.24 8.53
CA TYR A 144 -1.42 4.13 9.99
C TYR A 144 -2.53 4.96 10.64
N ARG A 145 -2.74 6.21 10.18
CA ARG A 145 -3.85 7.04 10.68
C ARG A 145 -5.22 6.46 10.35
N MET A 146 -5.34 5.68 9.27
CA MET A 146 -6.61 5.09 8.85
C MET A 146 -6.98 3.83 9.61
N ASN A 147 -6.00 2.97 9.94
CA ASN A 147 -6.28 1.64 10.52
C ASN A 147 -5.59 1.37 11.87
N GLY A 148 -4.59 2.16 12.27
CA GLY A 148 -3.88 1.99 13.52
C GLY A 148 -2.96 0.76 13.57
N PHE A 149 -2.59 0.16 12.44
CA PHE A 149 -1.74 -1.03 12.42
C PHE A 149 -0.31 -0.70 12.87
N LEU A 150 0.05 -1.18 14.05
CA LEU A 150 1.38 -0.93 14.64
C LEU A 150 2.51 -1.53 13.77
N ASP A 151 2.22 -2.53 12.96
CA ASP A 151 3.21 -3.19 12.09
C ASP A 151 3.82 -2.26 11.03
N TYR A 152 3.22 -1.08 10.80
CA TYR A 152 3.83 -0.05 9.97
C TYR A 152 4.95 0.73 10.67
N LEU A 153 5.01 0.72 12.00
CA LEU A 153 5.95 1.56 12.75
C LEU A 153 7.41 1.30 12.41
N PRO A 154 7.90 0.04 12.23
CA PRO A 154 9.26 -0.21 11.80
C PRO A 154 9.59 0.42 10.44
N PHE A 155 8.65 0.34 9.47
CA PHE A 155 8.82 0.94 8.15
C PHE A 155 8.80 2.47 8.21
N ILE A 156 7.94 3.06 9.04
CA ILE A 156 7.90 4.51 9.29
C ILE A 156 9.24 4.95 9.88
N ALA A 157 9.75 4.24 10.89
CA ALA A 157 11.02 4.56 11.52
C ALA A 157 12.19 4.45 10.53
N ASP A 158 12.20 3.41 9.68
CA ASP A 158 13.26 3.24 8.68
C ASP A 158 13.18 4.31 7.59
N CYS A 159 11.98 4.69 7.16
CA CYS A 159 11.78 5.83 6.26
C CYS A 159 12.27 7.14 6.88
N GLU A 160 12.09 7.37 8.18
CA GLU A 160 12.65 8.56 8.87
C GLU A 160 14.17 8.59 8.79
N ARG A 161 14.82 7.43 8.96
CA ARG A 161 16.27 7.32 8.72
C ARG A 161 16.63 7.65 7.28
N GLY A 162 15.89 7.06 6.33
CA GLY A 162 16.10 7.24 4.89
C GLY A 162 15.96 8.70 4.42
N VAL A 163 15.16 9.51 5.11
CA VAL A 163 15.04 10.95 4.83
C VAL A 163 15.97 11.82 5.68
N GLY A 164 16.89 11.21 6.43
CA GLY A 164 17.91 11.91 7.22
C GLY A 164 17.47 12.38 8.60
N GLU A 165 16.44 11.77 9.15
CA GLU A 165 15.85 12.09 10.46
C GLU A 165 15.98 10.92 11.47
N PRO A 166 17.21 10.40 11.73
CA PRO A 166 17.38 9.22 12.59
C PRO A 166 16.93 9.44 14.03
N LYS A 167 16.91 10.68 14.53
CA LYS A 167 16.36 11.00 15.85
C LYS A 167 14.87 10.65 15.97
N LYS A 168 14.08 10.90 14.91
CA LYS A 168 12.66 10.54 14.88
C LYS A 168 12.44 9.03 14.88
N ALA A 169 13.33 8.29 14.22
CA ALA A 169 13.31 6.82 14.28
C ALA A 169 13.54 6.31 15.70
N VAL A 170 14.52 6.88 16.41
CA VAL A 170 14.78 6.58 17.83
C VAL A 170 13.56 6.89 18.70
N GLU A 171 12.98 8.08 18.55
CA GLU A 171 11.78 8.49 19.28
C GLU A 171 10.61 7.52 19.06
N LEU A 172 10.40 7.10 17.82
CA LEU A 172 9.34 6.15 17.47
C LEU A 172 9.59 4.76 18.07
N ALA A 173 10.82 4.28 18.03
CA ALA A 173 11.20 2.99 18.62
C ALA A 173 10.98 2.97 20.15
N LEU A 174 11.18 4.10 20.83
CA LEU A 174 11.03 4.25 22.27
C LEU A 174 9.63 4.72 22.69
N SER A 175 8.74 5.01 21.75
CA SER A 175 7.36 5.44 21.99
C SER A 175 6.54 4.33 22.67
N ASP A 176 5.40 4.70 23.21
CA ASP A 176 4.50 3.72 23.83
C ASP A 176 3.90 2.76 22.78
N GLU A 177 3.66 3.22 21.55
CA GLU A 177 3.25 2.39 20.43
C GLU A 177 4.37 1.44 20.01
N GLY A 178 5.61 1.92 19.91
CA GLY A 178 6.78 1.08 19.59
C GLY A 178 7.01 -0.05 20.61
N LYS A 179 6.76 0.21 21.89
CA LYS A 179 6.86 -0.79 22.96
C LYS A 179 5.77 -1.86 22.89
N GLN A 180 4.63 -1.58 22.26
CA GLN A 180 3.52 -2.53 22.08
C GLN A 180 3.76 -3.52 20.94
N LEU A 181 4.79 -3.34 20.13
CA LEU A 181 5.12 -4.27 19.06
C LEU A 181 5.49 -5.65 19.60
N HIS A 182 5.06 -6.68 18.87
CA HIS A 182 5.33 -8.08 19.18
C HIS A 182 5.80 -8.84 17.93
N GLY A 183 6.43 -10.00 18.14
CA GLY A 183 6.86 -10.88 17.05
C GLY A 183 7.82 -10.22 16.06
N ALA A 184 7.64 -10.48 14.78
CA ALA A 184 8.49 -9.98 13.70
C ALA A 184 8.57 -8.44 13.64
N PRO A 185 7.49 -7.67 13.71
CA PRO A 185 7.56 -6.21 13.72
C PRO A 185 8.39 -5.64 14.86
N LYS A 186 8.38 -6.27 16.04
CA LYS A 186 9.22 -5.86 17.16
C LYS A 186 10.71 -6.04 16.85
N VAL A 187 11.05 -7.14 16.22
CA VAL A 187 12.45 -7.41 15.84
C VAL A 187 12.91 -6.41 14.78
N GLU A 188 12.10 -6.18 13.75
CA GLU A 188 12.37 -5.17 12.72
C GLU A 188 12.58 -3.78 13.35
N MET A 189 11.73 -3.38 14.30
CA MET A 189 11.90 -2.11 15.01
C MET A 189 13.22 -2.03 15.75
N PHE A 190 13.67 -3.10 16.40
CA PHE A 190 14.98 -3.11 17.08
C PHE A 190 16.14 -2.97 16.09
N LEU A 191 16.05 -3.62 14.92
CA LEU A 191 17.09 -3.50 13.88
C LEU A 191 17.13 -2.07 13.32
N VAL A 192 15.96 -1.48 13.07
CA VAL A 192 15.86 -0.09 12.62
C VAL A 192 16.38 0.87 13.71
N TYR A 193 16.04 0.62 14.97
CA TYR A 193 16.53 1.41 16.11
C TYR A 193 18.04 1.35 16.23
N ALA A 194 18.65 0.17 16.13
CA ALA A 194 20.09 0.02 16.12
C ALA A 194 20.74 0.80 14.97
N GLY A 195 20.19 0.67 13.76
CA GLY A 195 20.64 1.45 12.61
C GLY A 195 20.53 2.96 12.81
N ALA A 196 19.42 3.44 13.42
CA ALA A 196 19.27 4.86 13.75
C ALA A 196 20.29 5.36 14.78
N LEU A 197 20.65 4.52 15.76
CA LEU A 197 21.74 4.83 16.70
C LEU A 197 23.09 4.89 15.98
N GLY A 198 23.33 3.99 15.02
CA GLY A 198 24.53 4.03 14.16
C GLY A 198 24.60 5.30 13.31
N ASP A 199 23.50 5.72 12.70
CA ASP A 199 23.40 6.99 11.95
C ASP A 199 23.71 8.23 12.84
N LEU A 200 23.51 8.10 14.16
CA LEU A 200 23.81 9.11 15.17
C LEU A 200 25.20 8.92 15.81
N GLU A 201 26.03 8.01 15.27
CA GLU A 201 27.38 7.67 15.80
C GLU A 201 27.35 7.10 17.23
N MET A 202 26.20 6.62 17.72
CA MET A 202 26.03 6.03 19.06
C MET A 202 26.31 4.53 19.03
N TRP A 203 27.46 4.12 18.55
CA TRP A 203 27.85 2.75 18.20
C TRP A 203 27.75 1.75 19.37
N ASP A 204 28.16 2.15 20.59
CA ASP A 204 28.13 1.26 21.76
C ASP A 204 26.68 0.86 22.07
N LYS A 205 25.73 1.80 22.00
CA LYS A 205 24.31 1.53 22.21
C LYS A 205 23.71 0.71 21.07
N ALA A 206 24.09 1.00 19.83
CA ALA A 206 23.65 0.23 18.66
C ALA A 206 24.05 -1.25 18.82
N ILE A 207 25.31 -1.53 19.20
CA ILE A 207 25.82 -2.88 19.42
C ILE A 207 25.06 -3.57 20.56
N GLU A 208 24.76 -2.87 21.67
CA GLU A 208 23.99 -3.41 22.79
C GLU A 208 22.58 -3.85 22.36
N VAL A 209 21.87 -3.00 21.58
CA VAL A 209 20.54 -3.31 21.05
C VAL A 209 20.57 -4.56 20.19
N VAL A 210 21.48 -4.63 19.21
CA VAL A 210 21.64 -5.80 18.32
C VAL A 210 21.99 -7.06 19.10
N HIS A 211 22.83 -6.93 20.10
CA HIS A 211 23.21 -8.05 20.99
C HIS A 211 22.01 -8.59 21.78
N THR A 212 21.16 -7.71 22.26
CA THR A 212 19.90 -8.08 22.96
C THR A 212 18.98 -8.86 22.02
N VAL A 213 18.78 -8.39 20.78
CA VAL A 213 17.97 -9.07 19.77
C VAL A 213 18.56 -10.45 19.44
N SER A 214 19.87 -10.54 19.21
CA SER A 214 20.53 -11.81 18.83
C SER A 214 20.43 -12.92 19.89
N ARG A 215 20.24 -12.54 21.15
CA ARG A 215 20.07 -13.47 22.29
C ARG A 215 18.63 -13.81 22.59
N SER A 216 17.64 -13.13 22.00
CA SER A 216 16.24 -13.39 22.25
C SER A 216 15.87 -14.81 21.82
N GLN A 217 15.28 -15.58 22.74
CA GLN A 217 14.78 -16.93 22.45
C GLN A 217 13.52 -16.85 21.59
N GLY A 218 13.38 -17.81 20.66
CA GLY A 218 12.18 -17.91 19.81
C GLY A 218 12.17 -17.08 18.54
N LEU A 219 13.27 -16.37 18.22
CA LEU A 219 13.39 -15.69 16.93
C LEU A 219 13.60 -16.68 15.77
N PRO A 220 12.89 -16.54 14.65
CA PRO A 220 13.21 -17.25 13.41
C PRO A 220 14.67 -17.07 13.01
N GLY A 221 15.27 -18.10 12.36
CA GLY A 221 16.69 -18.11 12.03
C GLY A 221 17.15 -16.93 11.17
N GLU A 222 16.29 -16.48 10.25
CA GLU A 222 16.53 -15.32 9.37
C GLU A 222 16.77 -14.02 10.17
N TYR A 223 15.99 -13.76 11.22
CA TYR A 223 16.17 -12.57 12.07
C TYR A 223 17.45 -12.63 12.91
N ARG A 224 17.83 -13.84 13.36
CA ARG A 224 19.12 -14.04 14.04
C ARG A 224 20.29 -13.75 13.11
N MET A 225 20.23 -14.24 11.87
CA MET A 225 21.24 -13.97 10.85
C MET A 225 21.36 -12.47 10.54
N ARG A 226 20.24 -11.79 10.34
CA ARG A 226 20.22 -10.33 10.11
C ARG A 226 20.81 -9.56 11.29
N ALA A 227 20.48 -9.94 12.52
CA ALA A 227 21.04 -9.33 13.72
C ALA A 227 22.57 -9.55 13.84
N VAL A 228 23.06 -10.75 13.53
CA VAL A 228 24.51 -11.05 13.51
C VAL A 228 25.22 -10.25 12.42
N GLN A 229 24.61 -10.12 11.26
CA GLN A 229 25.14 -9.34 10.13
C GLN A 229 25.22 -7.84 10.48
N ALA A 230 24.14 -7.25 10.98
CA ALA A 230 24.10 -5.86 11.43
C ALA A 230 25.17 -5.57 12.49
N ARG A 231 25.34 -6.47 13.48
CA ARG A 231 26.38 -6.35 14.49
C ARG A 231 27.81 -6.37 13.92
N SER A 232 28.09 -7.14 12.87
CA SER A 232 29.40 -7.18 12.23
C SER A 232 29.68 -5.92 11.42
N GLU A 233 28.66 -5.37 10.79
CA GLU A 233 28.75 -4.12 10.04
C GLU A 233 29.01 -2.93 10.95
N GLU A 234 28.26 -2.78 12.05
CA GLU A 234 28.43 -1.71 13.01
C GLU A 234 29.80 -1.76 13.72
N ARG A 235 30.31 -2.94 14.07
CA ARG A 235 31.66 -3.09 14.59
C ARG A 235 32.76 -2.70 13.61
N ARG A 236 32.49 -2.81 12.30
CA ARG A 236 33.47 -2.45 11.27
C ARG A 236 33.51 -0.95 11.02
N VAL A 237 32.37 -0.27 11.13
CA VAL A 237 32.26 1.19 10.94
C VAL A 237 32.65 1.97 12.18
N GLY A 238 32.39 1.45 13.38
CA GLY A 238 32.74 2.09 14.67
C GLY A 238 34.19 1.97 15.09
N LYS A 239 35.08 1.43 14.21
CA LYS A 239 36.53 1.42 14.37
C LYS A 239 37.20 2.47 13.47
#